data_24a8230d70336d0a1791c1872054a949
#
_entry.id   24a8230d70336d0a1791c1872054a949
#
_cell.length_a   1.000
_cell.length_b   1.000
_cell.length_c   1.000
_cell.angle_alpha   90.00
_cell.angle_beta   90.00
_cell.angle_gamma   90.00
#
_symmetry.space_group_name_H-M   'P 1'
#
loop_
_entity.id
_entity.type
_entity.pdbx_description
1 polymer ?
#
loop_
_entity_poly.entity_id
_entity_poly.type
_entity_poly.pdbx_seq_one_letter_code
_entity_poly.pdbx_strand_id
1 'polypeptide(L)'
;QARKYGRKFMVCHVLRYTPFYSRVKQLIDEGVLGDIVTIVHTEGLGNIHQSHSFVRGNWGNTAKSNFMLLAKSCHDIDLLQWLMKKKCTKIQSFGSLKYFRRENAPSDAPERCIDGCPHADTCPYNSVKLYLDDKNNMWFRTTSTGKVDPTDADVEFTLRHTQYGKCVFKCDNDVVDHQVVNMEFADKS
;
A
#
# COMPACT_ATOMS: atom_id res chain seq x y z
N GLN A 1 -7.37 -25.21 -5.68
CA GLN A 1 -6.52 -26.15 -4.91
C GLN A 1 -7.16 -26.50 -3.55
N ALA A 2 -7.63 -25.53 -2.73
CA ALA A 2 -8.20 -25.82 -1.42
C ALA A 2 -9.33 -26.88 -1.47
N ARG A 3 -10.26 -26.76 -2.40
CA ARG A 3 -11.33 -27.76 -2.62
C ARG A 3 -10.78 -29.13 -3.03
N LYS A 4 -9.76 -29.17 -3.89
CA LYS A 4 -9.12 -30.43 -4.35
C LYS A 4 -8.52 -31.22 -3.19
N TYR A 5 -7.98 -30.54 -2.18
CA TYR A 5 -7.32 -31.18 -1.04
C TYR A 5 -8.14 -31.14 0.26
N GLY A 6 -9.42 -30.76 0.20
CA GLY A 6 -10.28 -30.67 1.37
C GLY A 6 -9.81 -29.72 2.45
N ARG A 7 -9.04 -28.68 2.08
CA ARG A 7 -8.46 -27.72 3.01
C ARG A 7 -9.32 -26.47 3.16
N LYS A 8 -9.36 -25.92 4.36
CA LYS A 8 -9.99 -24.61 4.60
C LYS A 8 -9.07 -23.51 4.05
N PHE A 9 -9.68 -22.55 3.38
CA PHE A 9 -9.01 -21.35 2.86
C PHE A 9 -9.85 -20.13 3.23
N MET A 10 -9.22 -19.11 3.76
CA MET A 10 -9.86 -17.86 4.13
C MET A 10 -9.01 -16.68 3.65
N VAL A 11 -9.66 -15.72 3.01
CA VAL A 11 -9.05 -14.41 2.73
C VAL A 11 -9.31 -13.53 3.95
N CYS A 12 -8.24 -13.06 4.58
CA CYS A 12 -8.32 -12.29 5.80
C CYS A 12 -8.44 -10.79 5.51
N HIS A 13 -9.65 -10.29 5.32
CA HIS A 13 -9.93 -8.85 5.28
C HIS A 13 -10.05 -8.33 6.73
N VAL A 14 -8.91 -8.08 7.34
CA VAL A 14 -8.76 -7.84 8.80
C VAL A 14 -9.55 -6.65 9.33
N LEU A 15 -9.83 -5.64 8.49
CA LEU A 15 -10.53 -4.43 8.92
C LEU A 15 -11.95 -4.71 9.41
N ARG A 16 -12.63 -5.73 8.89
CA ARG A 16 -13.95 -6.16 9.38
C ARG A 16 -13.97 -6.52 10.85
N TYR A 17 -12.83 -7.00 11.37
CA TYR A 17 -12.68 -7.50 12.75
C TYR A 17 -12.14 -6.45 13.71
N THR A 18 -11.89 -5.23 13.24
CA THR A 18 -11.47 -4.13 14.12
C THR A 18 -12.66 -3.61 14.93
N PRO A 19 -12.46 -3.18 16.18
CA PRO A 19 -13.54 -2.63 17.01
C PRO A 19 -14.25 -1.45 16.33
N PHE A 20 -13.51 -0.59 15.65
CA PHE A 20 -14.06 0.57 14.96
C PHE A 20 -15.05 0.17 13.85
N TYR A 21 -14.62 -0.61 12.88
CA TYR A 21 -15.49 -0.99 11.75
C TYR A 21 -16.61 -1.94 12.18
N SER A 22 -16.39 -2.80 13.18
CA SER A 22 -17.44 -3.62 13.76
C SER A 22 -18.54 -2.75 14.39
N ARG A 23 -18.17 -1.66 15.08
CA ARG A 23 -19.15 -0.73 15.65
C ARG A 23 -19.89 0.04 14.57
N VAL A 24 -19.21 0.55 13.55
CA VAL A 24 -19.87 1.21 12.40
C VAL A 24 -20.89 0.26 11.77
N LYS A 25 -20.49 -0.98 11.52
CA LYS A 25 -21.38 -2.00 10.94
C LYS A 25 -22.60 -2.26 11.82
N GLN A 26 -22.40 -2.38 13.11
CA GLN A 26 -23.49 -2.56 14.07
C GLN A 26 -24.51 -1.42 14.03
N LEU A 27 -24.05 -0.17 14.01
CA LEU A 27 -24.92 1.00 13.92
C LEU A 27 -25.76 1.02 12.63
N ILE A 28 -25.16 0.61 11.52
CA ILE A 28 -25.87 0.45 10.24
C ILE A 28 -26.91 -0.67 10.34
N ASP A 29 -26.55 -1.80 10.94
CA ASP A 29 -27.44 -2.98 11.05
C ASP A 29 -28.61 -2.76 12.01
N GLU A 30 -28.40 -1.95 13.05
CA GLU A 30 -29.43 -1.50 13.99
C GLU A 30 -30.37 -0.42 13.41
N GLY A 31 -30.06 0.09 12.21
CA GLY A 31 -30.86 1.13 11.54
C GLY A 31 -30.73 2.52 12.15
N VAL A 32 -29.74 2.75 13.02
CA VAL A 32 -29.52 4.04 13.70
C VAL A 32 -29.27 5.18 12.70
N LEU A 33 -28.64 4.87 11.58
CA LEU A 33 -28.33 5.84 10.52
C LEU A 33 -29.43 5.94 9.45
N GLY A 34 -30.48 5.15 9.56
CA GLY A 34 -31.48 5.02 8.48
C GLY A 34 -30.90 4.35 7.24
N ASP A 35 -31.51 4.65 6.08
CA ASP A 35 -31.03 4.13 4.79
C ASP A 35 -29.73 4.81 4.37
N ILE A 36 -28.74 4.03 4.01
CA ILE A 36 -27.47 4.56 3.51
C ILE A 36 -27.63 4.92 2.04
N VAL A 37 -27.57 6.22 1.75
CA VAL A 37 -27.68 6.78 0.40
C VAL A 37 -26.31 6.91 -0.27
N THR A 38 -25.30 7.30 0.49
CA THR A 38 -23.93 7.51 -0.02
C THR A 38 -22.90 7.26 1.08
N ILE A 39 -21.77 6.66 0.71
CA ILE A 39 -20.58 6.56 1.55
C ILE A 39 -19.42 7.26 0.84
N VAL A 40 -18.75 8.17 1.54
CA VAL A 40 -17.45 8.70 1.14
C VAL A 40 -16.40 8.07 2.04
N HIS A 41 -15.50 7.31 1.44
CA HIS A 41 -14.40 6.64 2.12
C HIS A 41 -13.07 7.16 1.59
N THR A 42 -12.16 7.51 2.49
CA THR A 42 -10.81 7.97 2.14
C THR A 42 -9.77 7.11 2.82
N GLU A 43 -8.92 6.48 2.03
CA GLU A 43 -7.73 5.76 2.50
C GLU A 43 -6.50 6.63 2.29
N GLY A 44 -6.01 7.23 3.37
CA GLY A 44 -4.80 8.04 3.39
C GLY A 44 -3.56 7.18 3.63
N LEU A 45 -3.00 6.58 2.58
CA LEU A 45 -1.74 5.85 2.72
C LEU A 45 -0.59 6.82 2.99
N GLY A 46 0.09 6.65 4.13
CA GLY A 46 1.24 7.49 4.50
C GLY A 46 2.36 7.41 3.46
N ASN A 47 2.97 8.56 3.16
CA ASN A 47 4.00 8.70 2.11
C ASN A 47 5.19 7.75 2.29
N ILE A 48 5.63 7.50 3.52
CA ILE A 48 6.71 6.56 3.81
C ILE A 48 6.27 5.10 3.53
N HIS A 49 5.05 4.73 3.92
CA HIS A 49 4.50 3.42 3.59
C HIS A 49 4.34 3.24 2.07
N GLN A 50 3.83 4.25 1.38
CA GLN A 50 3.75 4.26 -0.10
C GLN A 50 5.12 4.02 -0.72
N SER A 51 6.13 4.79 -0.31
CA SER A 51 7.49 4.68 -0.85
C SER A 51 8.14 3.32 -0.57
N HIS A 52 7.88 2.74 0.61
CA HIS A 52 8.40 1.43 0.99
C HIS A 52 7.75 0.29 0.20
N SER A 53 6.42 0.22 0.19
CA SER A 53 5.68 -0.94 -0.30
C SER A 53 5.33 -0.86 -1.79
N PHE A 54 4.95 0.33 -2.27
CA PHE A 54 4.36 0.56 -3.59
C PHE A 54 5.26 1.34 -4.54
N VAL A 55 6.49 1.64 -4.13
CA VAL A 55 7.55 2.20 -4.99
C VAL A 55 8.74 1.27 -5.02
N ARG A 56 9.39 1.02 -3.88
CA ARG A 56 10.59 0.15 -3.78
C ARG A 56 10.26 -1.32 -3.61
N GLY A 57 9.15 -1.63 -2.94
CA GLY A 57 8.77 -2.97 -2.53
C GLY A 57 8.05 -3.79 -3.60
N ASN A 58 7.58 -4.94 -3.16
CA ASN A 58 7.01 -5.98 -4.02
C ASN A 58 5.75 -5.55 -4.79
N TRP A 59 5.04 -4.53 -4.32
CA TRP A 59 3.81 -4.03 -4.94
C TRP A 59 4.01 -2.78 -5.79
N GLY A 60 5.26 -2.40 -6.07
CA GLY A 60 5.60 -1.22 -6.86
C GLY A 60 5.33 -1.36 -8.35
N ASN A 61 5.28 -2.59 -8.87
CA ASN A 61 5.16 -2.84 -10.30
C ASN A 61 4.02 -3.82 -10.61
N THR A 62 3.10 -3.39 -11.48
CA THR A 62 1.87 -4.14 -11.81
C THR A 62 2.15 -5.48 -12.47
N ALA A 63 3.16 -5.57 -13.31
CA ALA A 63 3.53 -6.82 -13.98
C ALA A 63 4.16 -7.85 -13.03
N LYS A 64 4.81 -7.37 -11.95
CA LYS A 64 5.46 -8.22 -10.95
C LYS A 64 4.52 -8.62 -9.80
N SER A 65 3.47 -7.83 -9.58
CA SER A 65 2.53 -8.02 -8.49
C SER A 65 1.10 -7.81 -8.97
N ASN A 66 0.52 -6.63 -8.72
CA ASN A 66 -0.83 -6.27 -9.13
C ASN A 66 -1.06 -4.75 -9.08
N PHE A 67 -2.21 -4.31 -9.60
CA PHE A 67 -2.62 -2.91 -9.51
C PHE A 67 -3.08 -2.54 -8.09
N MET A 68 -3.06 -1.23 -7.75
CA MET A 68 -3.29 -0.70 -6.41
C MET A 68 -4.61 -1.15 -5.76
N LEU A 69 -5.71 -1.19 -6.52
CA LEU A 69 -7.02 -1.62 -5.99
C LEU A 69 -7.01 -3.06 -5.49
N LEU A 70 -6.19 -3.93 -6.05
CA LEU A 70 -6.06 -5.31 -5.58
C LEU A 70 -4.96 -5.45 -4.52
N ALA A 71 -3.81 -4.78 -4.71
CA ALA A 71 -2.67 -4.95 -3.82
C ALA A 71 -2.86 -4.26 -2.45
N LYS A 72 -3.61 -3.14 -2.40
CA LYS A 72 -3.84 -2.36 -1.18
C LYS A 72 -5.32 -2.11 -0.90
N SER A 73 -6.05 -1.50 -1.84
CA SER A 73 -7.42 -1.05 -1.62
C SER A 73 -8.46 -2.18 -1.69
N CYS A 74 -8.03 -3.43 -1.79
CA CYS A 74 -8.90 -4.58 -1.59
C CYS A 74 -9.58 -4.55 -0.21
N HIS A 75 -8.92 -4.01 0.81
CA HIS A 75 -9.50 -3.79 2.14
C HIS A 75 -10.64 -2.77 2.09
N ASP A 76 -10.47 -1.68 1.35
CA ASP A 76 -11.45 -0.60 1.23
C ASP A 76 -12.68 -1.06 0.46
N ILE A 77 -12.47 -1.72 -0.67
CA ILE A 77 -13.54 -2.29 -1.50
C ILE A 77 -14.31 -3.35 -0.72
N ASP A 78 -13.63 -4.18 0.05
CA ASP A 78 -14.25 -5.18 0.90
C ASP A 78 -15.12 -4.56 2.00
N LEU A 79 -14.61 -3.52 2.68
CA LEU A 79 -15.37 -2.78 3.69
C LEU A 79 -16.62 -2.16 3.10
N LEU A 80 -16.53 -1.47 1.98
CA LEU A 80 -17.68 -0.82 1.35
C LEU A 80 -18.76 -1.82 0.99
N GLN A 81 -18.40 -2.96 0.39
CA GLN A 81 -19.37 -4.01 0.09
C GLN A 81 -20.00 -4.63 1.34
N TRP A 82 -19.20 -4.83 2.39
CA TRP A 82 -19.67 -5.37 3.67
C TRP A 82 -20.60 -4.41 4.39
N LEU A 83 -20.31 -3.12 4.40
CA LEU A 83 -21.16 -2.09 5.02
C LEU A 83 -22.48 -1.95 4.27
N MET A 84 -22.44 -1.89 2.93
CA MET A 84 -23.63 -1.70 2.10
C MET A 84 -24.53 -2.95 2.05
N LYS A 85 -24.01 -4.16 2.26
CA LYS A 85 -24.76 -5.45 2.11
C LYS A 85 -25.41 -5.63 0.74
N LYS A 86 -24.97 -4.92 -0.27
CA LYS A 86 -25.55 -4.90 -1.61
C LYS A 86 -24.49 -5.21 -2.64
N LYS A 87 -24.91 -5.75 -3.78
CA LYS A 87 -24.00 -6.04 -4.88
C LYS A 87 -23.60 -4.74 -5.56
N CYS A 88 -22.31 -4.50 -5.73
CA CYS A 88 -21.81 -3.47 -6.63
C CYS A 88 -22.15 -3.84 -8.08
N THR A 89 -22.81 -2.95 -8.80
CA THR A 89 -23.28 -3.16 -10.18
C THR A 89 -22.44 -2.43 -11.20
N LYS A 90 -21.84 -1.30 -10.82
CA LYS A 90 -20.92 -0.54 -11.67
C LYS A 90 -19.76 -0.02 -10.85
N ILE A 91 -18.61 0.06 -11.50
CA ILE A 91 -17.41 0.63 -10.95
C ILE A 91 -16.71 1.48 -11.99
N GLN A 92 -16.21 2.64 -11.58
CA GLN A 92 -15.40 3.53 -12.40
C GLN A 92 -14.21 4.00 -11.58
N SER A 93 -13.04 4.08 -12.18
CA SER A 93 -11.83 4.48 -11.48
C SER A 93 -10.96 5.36 -12.35
N PHE A 94 -10.39 6.39 -11.74
CA PHE A 94 -9.36 7.26 -12.31
C PHE A 94 -8.20 7.34 -11.34
N GLY A 95 -7.00 7.16 -11.84
CA GLY A 95 -5.77 7.26 -11.05
C GLY A 95 -4.56 7.39 -11.96
N SER A 96 -3.47 7.87 -11.42
CA SER A 96 -2.21 7.92 -12.14
C SER A 96 -1.01 7.89 -11.19
N LEU A 97 0.16 7.59 -11.74
CA LEU A 97 1.43 7.79 -11.06
C LEU A 97 1.93 9.19 -11.43
N LYS A 98 2.02 10.09 -10.47
CA LYS A 98 2.38 11.49 -10.69
C LYS A 98 3.62 11.92 -9.91
N TYR A 99 3.77 11.48 -8.68
CA TYR A 99 4.82 11.96 -7.79
C TYR A 99 6.09 11.12 -7.86
N PHE A 100 6.00 9.80 -7.70
CA PHE A 100 7.16 8.91 -7.64
C PHE A 100 7.66 8.53 -9.05
N ARG A 101 8.14 9.51 -9.80
CA ARG A 101 8.56 9.40 -11.20
C ARG A 101 9.96 9.98 -11.39
N ARG A 102 10.68 9.52 -12.40
CA ARG A 102 12.07 9.90 -12.68
C ARG A 102 12.24 11.40 -12.92
N GLU A 103 11.29 12.03 -13.57
CA GLU A 103 11.32 13.49 -13.83
C GLU A 103 11.20 14.35 -12.57
N ASN A 104 10.75 13.79 -11.46
CA ASN A 104 10.68 14.46 -10.16
C ASN A 104 11.92 14.23 -9.30
N ALA A 105 12.89 13.45 -9.79
CA ALA A 105 14.15 13.28 -9.09
C ALA A 105 14.98 14.57 -9.14
N PRO A 106 15.62 14.99 -8.03
CA PRO A 106 16.66 16.03 -8.10
C PRO A 106 17.73 15.63 -9.12
N SER A 107 18.22 16.59 -9.92
CA SER A 107 19.13 16.32 -11.04
C SER A 107 20.45 15.67 -10.63
N ASP A 108 20.91 15.98 -9.43
CA ASP A 108 22.14 15.49 -8.81
C ASP A 108 21.93 14.28 -7.88
N ALA A 109 20.71 13.77 -7.77
CA ALA A 109 20.44 12.57 -6.98
C ALA A 109 21.07 11.34 -7.64
N PRO A 110 21.86 10.54 -6.91
CA PRO A 110 22.40 9.27 -7.43
C PRO A 110 21.29 8.24 -7.70
N GLU A 111 21.62 7.14 -8.36
CA GLU A 111 20.67 6.04 -8.56
C GLU A 111 20.29 5.36 -7.23
N ARG A 112 21.20 5.36 -6.26
CA ARG A 112 20.98 4.77 -4.92
C ARG A 112 21.28 5.79 -3.82
N CYS A 113 20.47 5.77 -2.76
CA CYS A 113 20.67 6.68 -1.62
C CYS A 113 22.01 6.48 -0.91
N ILE A 114 22.50 5.22 -0.89
CA ILE A 114 23.75 4.85 -0.22
C ILE A 114 25.01 5.35 -0.97
N ASP A 115 24.88 5.82 -2.19
CA ASP A 115 25.99 6.28 -3.02
C ASP A 115 26.29 7.78 -2.81
N GLY A 116 26.04 8.31 -1.61
CA GLY A 116 26.37 9.68 -1.25
C GLY A 116 25.37 10.71 -1.77
N CYS A 117 24.09 10.49 -1.59
CA CYS A 117 23.05 11.42 -2.01
C CYS A 117 23.17 12.78 -1.31
N PRO A 118 23.31 13.92 -2.04
CA PRO A 118 23.42 15.24 -1.45
C PRO A 118 22.15 15.69 -0.72
N HIS A 119 21.01 15.07 -1.01
CA HIS A 119 19.73 15.35 -0.36
C HIS A 119 19.45 14.45 0.86
N ALA A 120 20.44 13.68 1.33
CA ALA A 120 20.22 12.68 2.40
C ALA A 120 19.56 13.29 3.63
N ASP A 121 19.94 14.52 4.02
CA ASP A 121 19.46 15.14 5.26
C ASP A 121 18.01 15.62 5.19
N THR A 122 17.57 16.07 4.05
CA THR A 122 16.23 16.66 3.85
C THR A 122 15.23 15.71 3.22
N CYS A 123 15.69 14.65 2.58
CA CYS A 123 14.82 13.70 1.89
C CYS A 123 14.11 12.76 2.88
N PRO A 124 12.76 12.80 2.99
CA PRO A 124 12.04 11.90 3.87
C PRO A 124 12.09 10.43 3.42
N TYR A 125 12.48 10.20 2.17
CA TYR A 125 12.56 8.88 1.57
C TYR A 125 13.97 8.29 1.54
N ASN A 126 14.94 8.92 2.22
CA ASN A 126 16.31 8.40 2.20
C ASN A 126 16.37 6.98 2.74
N SER A 127 16.78 6.02 1.89
CA SER A 127 16.76 4.62 2.25
C SER A 127 17.75 4.23 3.33
N VAL A 128 18.87 4.96 3.44
CA VAL A 128 19.85 4.74 4.53
C VAL A 128 19.20 5.06 5.86
N LYS A 129 18.57 6.24 5.98
CA LYS A 129 17.85 6.65 7.19
C LYS A 129 16.72 5.70 7.56
N LEU A 130 15.90 5.29 6.57
CA LEU A 130 14.72 4.47 6.81
C LEU A 130 15.03 3.01 7.16
N TYR A 131 16.08 2.43 6.59
CA TYR A 131 16.34 1.00 6.72
C TYR A 131 17.58 0.66 7.54
N LEU A 132 18.65 1.49 7.45
CA LEU A 132 19.92 1.20 8.11
C LEU A 132 20.06 1.93 9.44
N ASP A 133 19.75 3.23 9.49
CA ASP A 133 19.96 4.06 10.69
C ASP A 133 18.83 3.87 11.71
N ASP A 134 17.57 3.73 11.27
CA ASP A 134 16.44 3.47 12.16
C ASP A 134 16.39 2.00 12.58
N LYS A 135 17.14 1.68 13.63
CA LYS A 135 17.22 0.32 14.21
C LYS A 135 15.89 -0.17 14.82
N ASN A 136 15.00 0.75 15.18
CA ASN A 136 13.73 0.42 15.81
C ASN A 136 12.65 -0.01 14.81
N ASN A 137 12.83 0.32 13.53
CA ASN A 137 11.86 -0.03 12.51
C ASN A 137 12.10 -1.43 11.95
N MET A 138 11.88 -2.43 12.79
CA MET A 138 12.06 -3.84 12.41
C MET A 138 11.19 -4.25 11.23
N TRP A 139 9.99 -3.66 11.08
CA TRP A 139 9.14 -3.98 9.93
C TRP A 139 9.82 -3.62 8.59
N PHE A 140 10.44 -2.45 8.49
CA PHE A 140 11.15 -2.06 7.28
C PHE A 140 12.38 -2.93 7.03
N ARG A 141 13.11 -3.25 8.07
CA ARG A 141 14.33 -4.06 7.98
C ARG A 141 14.01 -5.50 7.58
N THR A 142 13.02 -6.13 8.22
CA THR A 142 12.62 -7.50 7.90
C THR A 142 12.00 -7.63 6.51
N THR A 143 11.12 -6.72 6.13
CA THR A 143 10.46 -6.77 4.82
C THR A 143 11.42 -6.50 3.67
N SER A 144 12.38 -5.57 3.83
CA SER A 144 13.36 -5.25 2.79
C SER A 144 14.39 -6.35 2.58
N THR A 145 14.81 -7.04 3.65
CA THR A 145 15.83 -8.09 3.58
C THR A 145 15.25 -9.49 3.38
N GLY A 146 13.96 -9.69 3.71
CA GLY A 146 13.33 -11.01 3.77
C GLY A 146 13.81 -11.88 4.93
N LYS A 147 14.52 -11.30 5.92
CA LYS A 147 15.05 -12.00 7.10
C LYS A 147 14.25 -11.62 8.35
N VAL A 148 14.09 -12.55 9.27
CA VAL A 148 13.36 -12.33 10.53
C VAL A 148 14.16 -11.42 11.47
N ASP A 149 15.47 -11.60 11.52
CA ASP A 149 16.39 -10.79 12.35
C ASP A 149 17.58 -10.32 11.50
N PRO A 150 17.39 -9.24 10.73
CA PRO A 150 18.42 -8.76 9.82
C PRO A 150 19.51 -7.96 10.53
N THR A 151 20.76 -8.29 10.26
CA THR A 151 21.91 -7.50 10.67
C THR A 151 22.04 -6.22 9.83
N ASP A 152 22.88 -5.27 10.26
CA ASP A 152 23.17 -4.09 9.46
C ASP A 152 23.84 -4.43 8.13
N ALA A 153 24.69 -5.45 8.12
CA ALA A 153 25.31 -5.92 6.89
C ALA A 153 24.28 -6.46 5.88
N ASP A 154 23.23 -7.15 6.36
CA ASP A 154 22.14 -7.61 5.50
C ASP A 154 21.35 -6.45 4.89
N VAL A 155 21.07 -5.44 5.71
CA VAL A 155 20.39 -4.22 5.24
C VAL A 155 21.26 -3.48 4.24
N GLU A 156 22.54 -3.26 4.54
CA GLU A 156 23.46 -2.59 3.63
C GLU A 156 23.58 -3.35 2.29
N PHE A 157 23.71 -4.67 2.32
CA PHE A 157 23.68 -5.50 1.12
C PHE A 157 22.39 -5.27 0.32
N THR A 158 21.24 -5.26 0.99
CA THR A 158 19.94 -5.00 0.37
C THR A 158 19.89 -3.63 -0.30
N LEU A 159 20.38 -2.57 0.38
CA LEU A 159 20.42 -1.22 -0.19
C LEU A 159 21.35 -1.10 -1.39
N ARG A 160 22.42 -1.87 -1.45
CA ARG A 160 23.34 -1.88 -2.60
C ARG A 160 22.80 -2.65 -3.80
N HIS A 161 22.01 -3.70 -3.61
CA HIS A 161 21.71 -4.66 -4.67
C HIS A 161 20.23 -4.74 -5.08
N THR A 162 19.29 -4.19 -4.30
CA THR A 162 17.85 -4.29 -4.57
C THR A 162 17.19 -2.94 -4.84
N GLN A 163 15.91 -2.96 -5.17
CA GLN A 163 15.10 -1.74 -5.33
C GLN A 163 15.02 -0.91 -4.06
N TYR A 164 15.13 -1.53 -2.87
CA TYR A 164 15.02 -0.82 -1.60
C TYR A 164 16.09 0.26 -1.39
N GLY A 165 17.25 0.13 -2.01
CA GLY A 165 18.30 1.15 -1.95
C GLY A 165 18.23 2.23 -3.02
N LYS A 166 17.39 2.08 -4.04
CA LYS A 166 17.25 3.08 -5.11
C LYS A 166 16.67 4.40 -4.60
N CYS A 167 17.04 5.48 -5.28
CA CYS A 167 16.30 6.73 -5.16
C CYS A 167 14.82 6.47 -5.43
N VAL A 168 13.93 6.96 -4.58
CA VAL A 168 12.48 6.70 -4.68
C VAL A 168 11.88 7.15 -6.02
N PHE A 169 12.48 8.14 -6.65
CA PHE A 169 12.08 8.65 -7.96
C PHE A 169 12.69 7.87 -9.14
N LYS A 170 13.60 6.93 -8.88
CA LYS A 170 14.33 6.17 -9.91
C LYS A 170 14.04 4.67 -9.86
N CYS A 171 12.95 4.27 -9.19
CA CYS A 171 12.45 2.91 -9.17
C CYS A 171 11.72 2.55 -10.47
N ASP A 172 11.37 1.28 -10.63
CA ASP A 172 10.60 0.77 -11.79
C ASP A 172 9.09 0.64 -11.49
N ASN A 173 8.61 1.38 -10.49
CA ASN A 173 7.21 1.41 -10.11
C ASN A 173 6.34 2.02 -11.19
N ASP A 174 5.14 1.45 -11.36
CA ASP A 174 4.11 1.88 -12.30
C ASP A 174 2.71 1.95 -11.68
N VAL A 175 2.58 1.55 -10.40
CA VAL A 175 1.30 1.64 -9.68
C VAL A 175 0.95 3.09 -9.37
N VAL A 176 -0.34 3.37 -9.33
CA VAL A 176 -0.85 4.73 -9.06
C VAL A 176 -0.47 5.21 -7.66
N ASP A 177 -0.17 6.51 -7.51
CA ASP A 177 0.04 7.17 -6.22
C ASP A 177 -1.17 8.01 -5.75
N HIS A 178 -2.17 8.16 -6.61
CA HIS A 178 -3.49 8.69 -6.26
C HIS A 178 -4.57 8.04 -7.13
N GLN A 179 -5.75 7.85 -6.58
CA GLN A 179 -6.86 7.18 -7.25
C GLN A 179 -8.20 7.61 -6.65
N VAL A 180 -9.21 7.73 -7.51
CA VAL A 180 -10.62 7.87 -7.13
C VAL A 180 -11.38 6.69 -7.71
N VAL A 181 -12.30 6.14 -6.92
CA VAL A 181 -13.15 5.02 -7.33
C VAL A 181 -14.59 5.36 -7.00
N ASN A 182 -15.47 5.30 -7.99
CA ASN A 182 -16.90 5.40 -7.83
C ASN A 182 -17.54 4.02 -7.98
N MET A 183 -18.43 3.68 -7.07
CA MET A 183 -19.16 2.41 -7.07
C MET A 183 -20.66 2.67 -7.02
N GLU A 184 -21.42 2.04 -7.90
CA GLU A 184 -22.88 2.03 -7.85
C GLU A 184 -23.36 0.66 -7.34
N PHE A 185 -24.21 0.66 -6.35
CA PHE A 185 -24.81 -0.56 -5.82
C PHE A 185 -26.19 -0.85 -6.42
N ALA A 186 -26.72 -2.05 -6.19
CA ALA A 186 -27.93 -2.55 -6.85
C ALA A 186 -29.19 -1.70 -6.61
N ASP A 187 -29.23 -0.95 -5.53
CA ASP A 187 -30.32 -0.02 -5.16
C ASP A 187 -30.08 1.43 -5.59
N LYS A 188 -29.04 1.67 -6.38
CA LYS A 188 -28.63 3.01 -6.85
C LYS A 188 -27.94 3.91 -5.80
N SER A 189 -27.62 3.39 -4.62
CA SER A 189 -26.76 4.06 -3.65
C SER A 189 -25.29 4.07 -4.08
#